data_6438550258b1bdfd6a7d0713bb62b996
#
_entry.id   6438550258b1bdfd6a7d0713bb62b996
#
_cell.length_a   1.000
_cell.length_b   1.000
_cell.length_c   1.000
_cell.angle_alpha   90.00
_cell.angle_beta   90.00
_cell.angle_gamma   90.00
#
_symmetry.space_group_name_H-M   'P 1'
#
loop_
_entity.id
_entity.type
_entity.pdbx_description
1 polymer ?
#
loop_
_entity_poly.entity_id
_entity_poly.type
_entity_poly.pdbx_seq_one_letter_code
_entity_poly.pdbx_strand_id
1 'polypeptide(L)'
;MKEELAILLSRKLSGEATSAELKKLGEWVRNNPQDHYVIESVQLYWHSMPGQDFFNISDNAHFERILNKAETSVVPLYSLQKAGKKDRPLWLKWIAAAAFIGFAIVAAIMFQQQLQKSDGPKNDIVTSRGTRSKIILPDGTKVWLNADTRLNFDKKFNGALREVYLDGEAFFDVAQNKERPFIVHTSDIDIRVLGTAFNVKSYKEEATIEATLIHGSIQVTKQKECIPKIILSPNEKLVFNKLIGKVVELPDHLPMIQQKEPQYRVSKIAVNESNDSSIVETAWVHNRLLFDGDSFRELAIKMERWFDVQIKFESTEVANYRLRGAFEDETIGEALKALQQIANFKFTVRDKTVTIAK
;
A
#
# COMPACT_ATOMS: atom_id res chain seq x y z
N MET A 1 20.77 -34.10 -13.48
CA MET A 1 20.31 -33.49 -12.22
C MET A 1 19.24 -32.41 -12.41
N LYS A 2 19.46 -31.31 -13.19
CA LYS A 2 18.41 -30.35 -13.51
C LYS A 2 17.33 -30.86 -14.44
N GLU A 3 17.64 -31.73 -15.34
CA GLU A 3 16.68 -32.40 -16.25
C GLU A 3 15.72 -33.33 -15.50
N GLU A 4 16.21 -34.08 -14.53
CA GLU A 4 15.40 -35.00 -13.73
C GLU A 4 14.37 -34.21 -12.87
N LEU A 5 14.75 -33.06 -12.30
CA LEU A 5 13.84 -32.16 -11.60
C LEU A 5 12.75 -31.60 -12.53
N ALA A 6 13.12 -31.20 -13.75
CA ALA A 6 12.18 -30.70 -14.75
C ALA A 6 11.14 -31.74 -15.15
N ILE A 7 11.55 -33.00 -15.33
CA ILE A 7 10.66 -34.15 -15.64
C ILE A 7 9.70 -34.41 -14.48
N LEU A 8 10.19 -34.45 -13.24
CA LEU A 8 9.36 -34.69 -12.05
C LEU A 8 8.34 -33.55 -11.84
N LEU A 9 8.76 -32.32 -12.10
CA LEU A 9 7.90 -31.13 -11.97
C LEU A 9 6.83 -31.07 -13.07
N SER A 10 7.19 -31.40 -14.34
CA SER A 10 6.23 -31.46 -15.44
C SER A 10 5.15 -32.52 -15.21
N ARG A 11 5.53 -33.73 -14.74
CA ARG A 11 4.58 -34.80 -14.40
C ARG A 11 3.69 -34.46 -13.21
N LYS A 12 4.19 -33.71 -12.22
CA LYS A 12 3.36 -33.21 -11.14
C LYS A 12 2.34 -32.22 -11.64
N LEU A 13 2.72 -31.32 -12.55
CA LEU A 13 1.85 -30.28 -13.09
C LEU A 13 0.81 -30.80 -14.07
N SER A 14 1.14 -31.89 -14.83
CA SER A 14 0.18 -32.60 -15.69
C SER A 14 -0.77 -33.53 -14.92
N GLY A 15 -0.53 -33.78 -13.63
CA GLY A 15 -1.32 -34.72 -12.83
C GLY A 15 -0.94 -36.19 -13.03
N GLU A 16 0.13 -36.51 -13.77
CA GLU A 16 0.58 -37.84 -14.11
C GLU A 16 1.65 -38.41 -13.16
N ALA A 17 2.06 -37.62 -12.13
CA ALA A 17 3.10 -38.05 -11.21
C ALA A 17 2.63 -39.18 -10.29
N THR A 18 3.41 -40.25 -10.22
CA THR A 18 3.20 -41.37 -9.28
C THR A 18 3.55 -40.93 -7.83
N SER A 19 3.02 -41.69 -6.85
CA SER A 19 3.33 -41.41 -5.42
C SER A 19 4.82 -41.49 -5.11
N ALA A 20 5.58 -42.32 -5.81
CA ALA A 20 7.02 -42.45 -5.66
C ALA A 20 7.77 -41.22 -6.24
N GLU A 21 7.31 -40.68 -7.36
CA GLU A 21 7.86 -39.46 -7.98
C GLU A 21 7.56 -38.19 -7.16
N LEU A 22 6.38 -38.11 -6.58
CA LEU A 22 6.02 -37.00 -5.66
C LEU A 22 6.89 -37.04 -4.40
N LYS A 23 7.20 -38.22 -3.87
CA LYS A 23 8.09 -38.38 -2.73
C LYS A 23 9.52 -37.95 -3.08
N LYS A 24 10.05 -38.34 -4.24
CA LYS A 24 11.36 -37.89 -4.74
C LYS A 24 11.43 -36.39 -4.91
N LEU A 25 10.38 -35.78 -5.45
CA LEU A 25 10.30 -34.32 -5.59
C LEU A 25 10.30 -33.63 -4.23
N GLY A 26 9.57 -34.15 -3.25
CA GLY A 26 9.54 -33.62 -1.88
C GLY A 26 10.90 -33.76 -1.16
N GLU A 27 11.64 -34.86 -1.36
CA GLU A 27 13.00 -35.03 -0.84
C GLU A 27 13.98 -34.08 -1.52
N TRP A 28 13.85 -33.84 -2.83
CA TRP A 28 14.64 -32.86 -3.55
C TRP A 28 14.47 -31.44 -2.99
N VAL A 29 13.23 -30.99 -2.84
CA VAL A 29 12.92 -29.66 -2.30
C VAL A 29 13.50 -29.47 -0.90
N ARG A 30 13.44 -30.48 -0.06
CA ARG A 30 13.98 -30.45 1.30
C ARG A 30 15.50 -30.33 1.33
N ASN A 31 16.17 -30.96 0.36
CA ASN A 31 17.63 -30.98 0.28
C ASN A 31 18.21 -29.75 -0.47
N ASN A 32 17.36 -29.01 -1.22
CA ASN A 32 17.77 -27.86 -2.03
C ASN A 32 16.83 -26.67 -1.79
N PRO A 33 16.90 -25.99 -0.63
CA PRO A 33 16.00 -24.88 -0.28
C PRO A 33 16.04 -23.72 -1.27
N GLN A 34 17.18 -23.52 -1.94
CA GLN A 34 17.37 -22.47 -2.95
C GLN A 34 16.51 -22.68 -4.21
N ASP A 35 16.13 -23.93 -4.52
CA ASP A 35 15.32 -24.25 -5.71
C ASP A 35 13.81 -24.13 -5.44
N HIS A 36 13.41 -23.98 -4.19
CA HIS A 36 12.00 -23.86 -3.77
C HIS A 36 11.28 -22.73 -4.49
N TYR A 37 11.93 -21.56 -4.59
CA TYR A 37 11.37 -20.39 -5.25
C TYR A 37 11.10 -20.61 -6.75
N VAL A 38 12.00 -21.33 -7.43
CA VAL A 38 11.85 -21.65 -8.87
C VAL A 38 10.67 -22.61 -9.07
N ILE A 39 10.53 -23.60 -8.22
CA ILE A 39 9.44 -24.59 -8.29
C ILE A 39 8.08 -23.90 -8.06
N GLU A 40 7.99 -23.02 -7.07
CA GLU A 40 6.78 -22.28 -6.75
C GLU A 40 6.41 -21.30 -7.88
N SER A 41 7.39 -20.62 -8.46
CA SER A 41 7.18 -19.71 -9.60
C SER A 41 6.65 -20.43 -10.83
N VAL A 42 7.17 -21.63 -11.13
CA VAL A 42 6.70 -22.47 -12.26
C VAL A 42 5.28 -22.98 -12.00
N GLN A 43 4.94 -23.36 -10.76
CA GLN A 43 3.58 -23.78 -10.40
C GLN A 43 2.56 -22.63 -10.53
N LEU A 44 2.92 -21.43 -10.07
CA LEU A 44 2.07 -20.24 -10.21
C LEU A 44 1.85 -19.87 -11.68
N TYR A 45 2.91 -19.94 -12.50
CA TYR A 45 2.82 -19.67 -13.93
C TYR A 45 1.93 -20.68 -14.64
N TRP A 46 2.04 -21.98 -14.32
CA TRP A 46 1.21 -23.04 -14.89
C TRP A 46 -0.29 -22.86 -14.60
N HIS A 47 -0.62 -22.48 -13.37
CA HIS A 47 -2.02 -22.24 -12.97
C HIS A 47 -2.59 -20.91 -13.49
N SER A 48 -1.74 -20.01 -14.00
CA SER A 48 -2.17 -18.71 -14.57
C SER A 48 -2.46 -18.76 -16.07
N MET A 49 -2.15 -19.85 -16.75
CA MET A 49 -2.44 -20.00 -18.20
C MET A 49 -3.93 -20.33 -18.42
N PRO A 50 -4.66 -19.54 -19.23
CA PRO A 50 -6.01 -19.89 -19.65
C PRO A 50 -5.96 -21.04 -20.69
N GLY A 51 -6.58 -22.17 -20.40
CA GLY A 51 -6.79 -23.27 -21.35
C GLY A 51 -6.13 -24.60 -20.93
N GLN A 52 -6.80 -25.36 -20.08
CA GLN A 52 -6.38 -26.72 -19.68
C GLN A 52 -6.67 -27.80 -20.73
N ASP A 53 -7.09 -27.48 -21.97
CA ASP A 53 -7.54 -28.46 -22.95
C ASP A 53 -6.49 -28.85 -23.99
N PHE A 54 -5.21 -28.56 -23.82
CA PHE A 54 -4.19 -28.76 -24.87
C PHE A 54 -3.16 -29.83 -24.63
N PHE A 55 -3.28 -30.77 -23.69
CA PHE A 55 -2.34 -31.85 -23.58
C PHE A 55 -3.01 -33.23 -23.36
N ASN A 56 -3.70 -33.69 -24.40
CA ASN A 56 -3.85 -35.12 -24.64
C ASN A 56 -2.79 -35.47 -25.69
N ILE A 57 -1.52 -35.58 -25.29
CA ILE A 57 -0.44 -36.09 -26.17
C ILE A 57 -0.17 -37.53 -25.79
N SER A 58 -1.01 -38.40 -26.29
CA SER A 58 -0.64 -39.78 -26.56
C SER A 58 -0.32 -39.90 -28.05
N ASP A 59 0.79 -39.33 -28.50
CA ASP A 59 1.31 -39.64 -29.83
C ASP A 59 2.84 -39.49 -29.88
N ASN A 60 3.52 -40.62 -29.62
CA ASN A 60 4.93 -40.83 -29.97
C ASN A 60 5.21 -40.49 -31.45
N ALA A 61 4.19 -40.45 -32.30
CA ALA A 61 4.28 -40.14 -33.72
C ALA A 61 4.67 -38.70 -34.02
N HIS A 62 4.41 -37.78 -33.11
CA HIS A 62 4.75 -36.34 -33.32
C HIS A 62 6.21 -36.07 -32.98
N PHE A 63 6.75 -36.74 -31.99
CA PHE A 63 8.16 -36.63 -31.60
C PHE A 63 9.07 -37.28 -32.65
N GLU A 64 8.70 -38.44 -33.21
CA GLU A 64 9.40 -39.12 -34.31
C GLU A 64 9.41 -38.26 -35.59
N ARG A 65 8.34 -37.51 -35.90
CA ARG A 65 8.31 -36.55 -37.03
C ARG A 65 9.28 -35.38 -36.86
N ILE A 66 9.51 -34.93 -35.64
CA ILE A 66 10.45 -33.83 -35.34
C ILE A 66 11.90 -34.35 -35.46
N LEU A 67 12.20 -35.52 -34.95
CA LEU A 67 13.52 -36.17 -35.06
C LEU A 67 13.88 -36.49 -36.51
N ASN A 68 12.98 -37.09 -37.29
CA ASN A 68 13.20 -37.39 -38.70
C ASN A 68 13.35 -36.11 -39.56
N LYS A 69 12.76 -34.99 -39.17
CA LYS A 69 12.92 -33.70 -39.84
C LYS A 69 14.28 -33.04 -39.51
N ALA A 70 14.83 -33.34 -38.34
CA ALA A 70 16.16 -32.85 -37.93
C ALA A 70 17.30 -33.65 -38.59
N GLU A 71 17.15 -34.97 -38.85
CA GLU A 71 18.16 -35.80 -39.49
C GLU A 71 18.25 -35.58 -41.02
N THR A 72 17.18 -35.15 -41.67
CA THR A 72 17.16 -34.89 -43.12
C THR A 72 17.66 -33.49 -43.52
N SER A 73 18.09 -32.67 -42.60
CA SER A 73 18.63 -31.34 -42.89
C SER A 73 20.14 -31.20 -42.69
N VAL A 74 20.89 -32.29 -42.90
CA VAL A 74 22.36 -32.18 -43.09
C VAL A 74 22.62 -31.61 -44.47
N VAL A 75 22.64 -30.30 -44.60
CA VAL A 75 23.08 -29.58 -45.81
C VAL A 75 24.60 -29.70 -45.89
N PRO A 76 25.18 -30.34 -46.97
CA PRO A 76 26.61 -30.37 -47.12
C PRO A 76 27.18 -28.95 -47.29
N LEU A 77 28.21 -28.62 -46.52
CA LEU A 77 28.93 -27.38 -46.51
C LEU A 77 29.79 -27.14 -47.77
N TYR A 78 29.33 -27.47 -48.99
CA TYR A 78 30.03 -27.20 -50.24
C TYR A 78 29.10 -26.53 -51.23
N SER A 79 29.24 -25.28 -51.28
CA SER A 79 29.19 -24.33 -52.40
C SER A 79 28.68 -22.97 -51.95
N LEU A 80 29.57 -22.21 -51.39
CA LEU A 80 29.40 -20.76 -51.44
C LEU A 80 29.60 -20.32 -52.89
N GLN A 81 28.70 -20.68 -53.76
CA GLN A 81 28.56 -19.96 -55.02
C GLN A 81 28.04 -18.56 -54.69
N LYS A 82 28.84 -17.58 -55.01
CA LYS A 82 28.44 -16.16 -54.97
C LYS A 82 27.08 -16.00 -55.66
N ALA A 83 26.02 -16.00 -54.90
CA ALA A 83 24.72 -15.56 -55.37
C ALA A 83 24.86 -14.07 -55.73
N GLY A 84 24.76 -13.80 -57.05
CA GLY A 84 24.80 -12.46 -57.60
C GLY A 84 23.86 -11.56 -56.81
N LYS A 85 24.32 -10.34 -56.47
CA LYS A 85 23.51 -9.29 -55.91
C LYS A 85 22.29 -9.08 -56.81
N LYS A 86 21.17 -9.72 -56.46
CA LYS A 86 19.88 -9.38 -57.00
C LYS A 86 19.53 -8.03 -56.37
N ASP A 87 19.66 -6.98 -57.11
CA ASP A 87 19.25 -5.63 -56.67
C ASP A 87 17.83 -5.71 -56.17
N ARG A 88 17.69 -5.57 -54.86
CA ARG A 88 16.35 -5.52 -54.23
C ARG A 88 15.66 -4.24 -54.77
N PRO A 89 14.49 -4.36 -55.34
CA PRO A 89 13.81 -3.21 -55.93
C PRO A 89 13.65 -2.11 -54.87
N LEU A 90 14.03 -0.89 -55.26
CA LEU A 90 14.05 0.30 -54.36
C LEU A 90 12.74 0.51 -53.58
N TRP A 91 11.60 0.08 -54.15
CA TRP A 91 10.27 0.17 -53.48
C TRP A 91 10.15 -0.63 -52.18
N LEU A 92 10.90 -1.76 -52.00
CA LEU A 92 10.95 -2.49 -50.74
C LEU A 92 11.55 -1.66 -49.60
N LYS A 93 12.50 -0.76 -49.88
CA LYS A 93 13.07 0.16 -48.89
C LYS A 93 12.05 1.21 -48.47
N TRP A 94 11.16 1.61 -49.38
CA TRP A 94 10.08 2.56 -49.05
C TRP A 94 8.97 1.92 -48.21
N ILE A 95 8.63 0.62 -48.43
CA ILE A 95 7.69 -0.11 -47.57
C ILE A 95 8.27 -0.29 -46.16
N ALA A 96 9.55 -0.65 -46.03
CA ALA A 96 10.22 -0.76 -44.72
C ALA A 96 10.25 0.60 -43.98
N ALA A 97 10.53 1.70 -44.70
CA ALA A 97 10.49 3.03 -44.12
C ALA A 97 9.07 3.45 -43.69
N ALA A 98 8.04 3.15 -44.48
CA ALA A 98 6.65 3.43 -44.14
C ALA A 98 6.15 2.63 -42.94
N ALA A 99 6.55 1.34 -42.83
CA ALA A 99 6.27 0.50 -41.69
C ALA A 99 6.93 1.01 -40.39
N PHE A 100 8.17 1.48 -40.50
CA PHE A 100 8.88 2.05 -39.34
C PHE A 100 8.25 3.37 -38.89
N ILE A 101 7.85 4.23 -39.82
CA ILE A 101 7.14 5.48 -39.51
C ILE A 101 5.76 5.17 -38.86
N GLY A 102 5.02 4.21 -39.41
CA GLY A 102 3.75 3.75 -38.82
C GLY A 102 3.92 3.24 -37.40
N PHE A 103 4.94 2.40 -37.15
CA PHE A 103 5.25 1.92 -35.80
C PHE A 103 5.66 3.04 -34.86
N ALA A 104 6.49 3.99 -35.33
CA ALA A 104 6.91 5.15 -34.53
C ALA A 104 5.71 6.05 -34.17
N ILE A 105 4.76 6.24 -35.08
CA ILE A 105 3.54 7.01 -34.82
C ILE A 105 2.66 6.28 -33.78
N VAL A 106 2.45 4.97 -33.91
CA VAL A 106 1.68 4.19 -32.94
C VAL A 106 2.36 4.18 -31.59
N ALA A 107 3.69 4.01 -31.54
CA ALA A 107 4.48 4.08 -30.32
C ALA A 107 4.41 5.48 -29.67
N ALA A 108 4.48 6.55 -30.48
CA ALA A 108 4.33 7.93 -30.02
C ALA A 108 2.92 8.20 -29.46
N ILE A 109 1.89 7.70 -30.11
CA ILE A 109 0.49 7.81 -29.62
C ILE A 109 0.31 7.03 -28.31
N MET A 110 0.82 5.80 -28.21
CA MET A 110 0.79 5.03 -26.97
C MET A 110 1.60 5.68 -25.85
N PHE A 111 2.77 6.24 -26.18
CA PHE A 111 3.61 7.00 -25.25
C PHE A 111 2.92 8.29 -24.81
N GLN A 112 2.28 9.00 -25.71
CA GLN A 112 1.49 10.20 -25.41
C GLN A 112 0.24 9.89 -24.55
N GLN A 113 -0.43 8.75 -24.79
CA GLN A 113 -1.51 8.27 -23.92
C GLN A 113 -1.01 7.88 -22.52
N GLN A 114 0.21 7.40 -22.41
CA GLN A 114 0.83 7.08 -21.11
C GLN A 114 1.30 8.35 -20.37
N LEU A 115 1.71 9.40 -21.09
CA LEU A 115 1.99 10.74 -20.54
C LEU A 115 0.72 11.53 -20.21
N GLN A 116 -0.39 11.28 -20.89
CA GLN A 116 -1.72 11.76 -20.55
C GLN A 116 -2.40 10.87 -19.49
N LYS A 117 -1.67 10.37 -18.49
CA LYS A 117 -2.25 10.17 -17.16
C LYS A 117 -2.68 11.56 -16.70
N SER A 118 -3.83 11.94 -17.19
CA SER A 118 -4.51 13.20 -16.95
C SER A 118 -4.61 13.37 -15.44
N ASP A 119 -3.89 14.34 -14.93
CA ASP A 119 -4.33 15.05 -13.75
C ASP A 119 -5.67 15.71 -14.11
N GLY A 120 -6.73 14.90 -14.12
CA GLY A 120 -8.08 15.39 -14.22
C GLY A 120 -8.30 16.46 -13.16
N PRO A 121 -9.30 17.33 -13.28
CA PRO A 121 -9.54 18.35 -12.29
C PRO A 121 -9.73 17.68 -10.93
N LYS A 122 -8.70 17.79 -10.08
CA LYS A 122 -8.68 17.25 -8.73
C LYS A 122 -9.59 18.11 -7.85
N ASN A 123 -10.41 17.46 -7.02
CA ASN A 123 -11.07 18.14 -5.91
C ASN A 123 -10.08 18.18 -4.76
N ASP A 124 -9.86 19.37 -4.22
CA ASP A 124 -9.08 19.60 -3.00
C ASP A 124 -10.04 20.07 -1.91
N ILE A 125 -10.28 19.22 -0.92
CA ILE A 125 -11.13 19.53 0.22
C ILE A 125 -10.23 19.70 1.43
N VAL A 126 -10.39 20.84 2.11
CA VAL A 126 -9.58 21.21 3.28
C VAL A 126 -10.51 21.55 4.44
N THR A 127 -10.25 20.96 5.60
CA THR A 127 -10.86 21.35 6.86
C THR A 127 -9.89 22.20 7.67
N SER A 128 -10.36 23.30 8.23
CA SER A 128 -9.56 24.11 9.15
C SER A 128 -9.50 23.49 10.54
N ARG A 129 -8.61 23.96 11.39
CA ARG A 129 -8.60 23.64 12.82
C ARG A 129 -9.97 23.99 13.42
N GLY A 130 -10.42 23.20 14.39
CA GLY A 130 -11.74 23.34 15.00
C GLY A 130 -12.92 22.91 14.13
N THR A 131 -12.70 22.52 12.89
CA THR A 131 -13.78 22.11 11.97
C THR A 131 -13.61 20.68 11.46
N ARG A 132 -14.70 19.98 11.32
CA ARG A 132 -14.80 18.65 10.72
C ARG A 132 -15.82 18.66 9.61
N SER A 133 -15.68 17.78 8.64
CA SER A 133 -16.58 17.72 7.49
C SER A 133 -16.93 16.28 7.15
N LYS A 134 -18.13 16.10 6.62
CA LYS A 134 -18.56 14.82 6.04
C LYS A 134 -18.85 15.04 4.57
N ILE A 135 -18.28 14.18 3.73
CA ILE A 135 -18.47 14.23 2.27
C ILE A 135 -18.85 12.86 1.72
N ILE A 136 -19.41 12.86 0.54
CA ILE A 136 -19.66 11.65 -0.24
C ILE A 136 -18.86 11.78 -1.53
N LEU A 137 -18.00 10.79 -1.80
CA LEU A 137 -17.20 10.72 -3.00
C LEU A 137 -18.04 10.25 -4.21
N PRO A 138 -17.56 10.43 -5.44
CA PRO A 138 -18.30 10.07 -6.67
C PRO A 138 -18.68 8.59 -6.78
N ASP A 139 -17.99 7.71 -6.07
CA ASP A 139 -18.25 6.26 -6.02
C ASP A 139 -19.26 5.86 -4.92
N GLY A 140 -19.78 6.83 -4.16
CA GLY A 140 -20.67 6.59 -3.02
C GLY A 140 -19.94 6.36 -1.68
N THR A 141 -18.61 6.36 -1.67
CA THR A 141 -17.81 6.28 -0.44
C THR A 141 -18.10 7.48 0.47
N LYS A 142 -18.37 7.22 1.74
CA LYS A 142 -18.55 8.26 2.75
C LYS A 142 -17.23 8.51 3.44
N VAL A 143 -16.85 9.78 3.56
CA VAL A 143 -15.62 10.19 4.22
C VAL A 143 -15.92 11.26 5.25
N TRP A 144 -15.45 11.06 6.47
CA TRP A 144 -15.42 12.08 7.52
C TRP A 144 -13.98 12.60 7.57
N LEU A 145 -13.83 13.91 7.53
CA LEU A 145 -12.54 14.60 7.62
C LEU A 145 -12.44 15.25 9.00
N ASN A 146 -11.38 14.93 9.72
CA ASN A 146 -11.09 15.58 11.01
C ASN A 146 -10.53 17.00 10.78
N ALA A 147 -10.30 17.72 11.86
CA ALA A 147 -9.72 19.07 11.82
C ALA A 147 -8.31 19.06 11.22
N ASP A 148 -7.95 20.14 10.53
CA ASP A 148 -6.62 20.34 9.91
C ASP A 148 -6.27 19.24 8.91
N THR A 149 -7.24 18.87 8.04
CA THR A 149 -7.12 17.75 7.10
C THR A 149 -7.32 18.21 5.66
N ARG A 150 -6.47 17.71 4.77
CA ARG A 150 -6.58 17.89 3.33
C ARG A 150 -6.82 16.55 2.64
N LEU A 151 -7.86 16.46 1.81
CA LEU A 151 -8.17 15.32 0.97
C LEU A 151 -8.24 15.76 -0.49
N ASN A 152 -7.41 15.14 -1.33
CA ASN A 152 -7.39 15.38 -2.76
C ASN A 152 -7.81 14.10 -3.52
N PHE A 153 -8.70 14.21 -4.53
CA PHE A 153 -9.18 13.09 -5.31
C PHE A 153 -9.66 13.52 -6.71
N ASP A 154 -9.72 12.57 -7.64
CA ASP A 154 -10.28 12.81 -8.99
C ASP A 154 -11.80 12.99 -8.91
N LYS A 155 -12.33 14.03 -9.57
CA LYS A 155 -13.77 14.36 -9.62
C LYS A 155 -14.67 13.22 -10.09
N LYS A 156 -14.17 12.29 -10.89
CA LYS A 156 -14.98 11.25 -11.53
C LYS A 156 -14.52 9.82 -11.28
N PHE A 157 -13.35 9.61 -10.64
CA PHE A 157 -12.74 8.27 -10.54
C PHE A 157 -12.80 7.50 -11.87
N ASN A 158 -12.37 8.14 -12.96
CA ASN A 158 -12.48 7.55 -14.32
C ASN A 158 -11.50 6.39 -14.57
N GLY A 159 -10.51 6.21 -13.71
CA GLY A 159 -9.46 5.18 -13.83
C GLY A 159 -9.90 3.79 -13.37
N ALA A 160 -9.00 2.82 -13.53
CA ALA A 160 -9.12 1.47 -12.99
C ALA A 160 -9.05 1.44 -11.46
N LEU A 161 -8.54 2.50 -10.85
CA LEU A 161 -8.40 2.68 -9.41
C LEU A 161 -9.23 3.87 -8.94
N ARG A 162 -9.61 3.88 -7.66
CA ARG A 162 -10.24 4.98 -6.95
C ARG A 162 -9.21 5.54 -5.98
N GLU A 163 -8.50 6.59 -6.39
CA GLU A 163 -7.34 7.10 -5.67
C GLU A 163 -7.65 8.41 -4.95
N VAL A 164 -7.26 8.49 -3.69
CA VAL A 164 -7.32 9.70 -2.87
C VAL A 164 -5.98 9.94 -2.20
N TYR A 165 -5.65 11.21 -1.96
CA TYR A 165 -4.43 11.64 -1.30
C TYR A 165 -4.81 12.33 0.01
N LEU A 166 -4.28 11.84 1.13
CA LEU A 166 -4.61 12.30 2.47
C LEU A 166 -3.40 12.93 3.16
N ASP A 167 -3.58 14.16 3.65
CA ASP A 167 -2.72 14.80 4.64
C ASP A 167 -3.63 15.25 5.80
N GLY A 168 -3.54 14.59 6.96
CA GLY A 168 -4.46 14.77 8.06
C GLY A 168 -5.07 13.47 8.57
N GLU A 169 -6.31 13.53 9.06
CA GLU A 169 -7.03 12.37 9.58
C GLU A 169 -8.41 12.26 8.94
N ALA A 170 -8.73 11.04 8.45
CA ALA A 170 -10.02 10.76 7.85
C ALA A 170 -10.52 9.35 8.18
N PHE A 171 -11.81 9.25 8.42
CA PHE A 171 -12.53 7.99 8.48
C PHE A 171 -13.22 7.73 7.15
N PHE A 172 -13.00 6.55 6.60
CA PHE A 172 -13.54 6.11 5.33
C PHE A 172 -14.53 4.96 5.54
N ASP A 173 -15.74 5.10 5.00
CA ASP A 173 -16.70 4.01 4.80
C ASP A 173 -16.80 3.78 3.29
N VAL A 174 -15.91 2.89 2.78
CA VAL A 174 -15.69 2.73 1.35
C VAL A 174 -16.75 1.86 0.71
N ALA A 175 -17.37 2.37 -0.34
CA ALA A 175 -18.31 1.62 -1.16
C ALA A 175 -17.66 0.36 -1.75
N GLN A 176 -18.31 -0.80 -1.57
CA GLN A 176 -17.76 -2.08 -1.99
C GLN A 176 -17.65 -2.18 -3.51
N ASN A 177 -16.43 -2.42 -4.01
CA ASN A 177 -16.17 -2.69 -5.42
C ASN A 177 -14.88 -3.50 -5.55
N LYS A 178 -15.01 -4.80 -5.88
CA LYS A 178 -13.88 -5.73 -6.03
C LYS A 178 -13.08 -5.50 -7.31
N GLU A 179 -13.71 -4.98 -8.35
CA GLU A 179 -13.07 -4.74 -9.66
C GLU A 179 -12.25 -3.44 -9.66
N ARG A 180 -12.66 -2.46 -8.85
CA ARG A 180 -12.01 -1.15 -8.78
C ARG A 180 -11.56 -0.85 -7.34
N PRO A 181 -10.32 -1.23 -6.97
CA PRO A 181 -9.78 -0.98 -5.65
C PRO A 181 -9.78 0.52 -5.29
N PHE A 182 -9.97 0.82 -4.01
CA PHE A 182 -9.84 2.15 -3.45
C PHE A 182 -8.46 2.26 -2.78
N ILE A 183 -7.72 3.32 -3.05
CA ILE A 183 -6.37 3.54 -2.53
C ILE A 183 -6.30 4.89 -1.84
N VAL A 184 -5.85 4.88 -0.59
CA VAL A 184 -5.49 6.09 0.15
C VAL A 184 -3.98 6.23 0.12
N HIS A 185 -3.49 7.25 -0.58
CA HIS A 185 -2.09 7.65 -0.59
C HIS A 185 -1.82 8.57 0.58
N THR A 186 -0.79 8.27 1.36
CA THR A 186 -0.27 9.12 2.42
C THR A 186 1.14 9.59 2.07
N SER A 187 1.90 10.14 3.01
CA SER A 187 3.28 10.57 2.75
C SER A 187 4.24 9.41 2.46
N ASP A 188 4.04 8.23 3.07
CA ASP A 188 5.02 7.14 3.07
C ASP A 188 4.42 5.76 2.76
N ILE A 189 3.11 5.58 2.97
CA ILE A 189 2.41 4.31 2.73
C ILE A 189 1.16 4.50 1.89
N ASP A 190 0.82 3.45 1.15
CA ASP A 190 -0.43 3.32 0.40
C ASP A 190 -1.32 2.29 1.08
N ILE A 191 -2.59 2.64 1.25
CA ILE A 191 -3.61 1.81 1.90
C ILE A 191 -4.63 1.42 0.84
N ARG A 192 -4.69 0.12 0.52
CA ARG A 192 -5.59 -0.44 -0.51
C ARG A 192 -6.71 -1.24 0.11
N VAL A 193 -7.94 -0.98 -0.33
CA VAL A 193 -9.15 -1.64 0.14
C VAL A 193 -10.13 -1.91 -1.01
N LEU A 194 -11.13 -2.79 -0.78
CA LEU A 194 -12.15 -3.15 -1.76
C LEU A 194 -13.59 -2.78 -1.31
N GLY A 195 -13.77 -2.47 -0.02
CA GLY A 195 -15.04 -2.15 0.60
C GLY A 195 -14.89 -2.35 2.10
N THR A 196 -14.49 -1.30 2.82
CA THR A 196 -13.87 -1.38 4.15
C THR A 196 -14.18 -0.10 4.90
N ALA A 197 -14.46 -0.24 6.22
CA ALA A 197 -14.57 0.88 7.14
C ALA A 197 -13.30 0.99 7.99
N PHE A 198 -12.61 2.14 7.91
CA PHE A 198 -11.31 2.33 8.57
C PHE A 198 -10.98 3.80 8.81
N ASN A 199 -10.12 4.06 9.79
CA ASN A 199 -9.55 5.38 10.06
C ASN A 199 -8.09 5.43 9.61
N VAL A 200 -7.69 6.56 9.03
CA VAL A 200 -6.28 6.85 8.70
C VAL A 200 -5.92 8.20 9.29
N LYS A 201 -4.83 8.22 10.08
CA LYS A 201 -4.24 9.43 10.62
C LYS A 201 -2.82 9.58 10.05
N SER A 202 -2.61 10.60 9.25
CA SER A 202 -1.36 10.84 8.52
C SER A 202 -1.08 12.34 8.40
N TYR A 203 -1.00 13.05 9.53
CA TYR A 203 -0.57 14.45 9.53
C TYR A 203 0.91 14.56 9.19
N LYS A 204 1.25 15.51 8.31
CA LYS A 204 2.62 15.68 7.82
C LYS A 204 3.64 15.95 8.92
N GLU A 205 3.23 16.70 9.94
CA GLU A 205 4.08 17.09 11.09
C GLU A 205 4.27 15.97 12.11
N GLU A 206 3.42 14.95 12.10
CA GLU A 206 3.53 13.83 13.04
C GLU A 206 4.54 12.78 12.56
N ALA A 207 5.24 12.18 13.51
CA ALA A 207 6.26 11.17 13.23
C ALA A 207 5.68 9.83 12.76
N THR A 208 4.38 9.60 12.96
CA THR A 208 3.72 8.33 12.65
C THR A 208 2.59 8.49 11.66
N ILE A 209 2.28 7.38 10.96
CA ILE A 209 1.03 7.18 10.24
C ILE A 209 0.31 6.04 10.93
N GLU A 210 -0.97 6.22 11.21
CA GLU A 210 -1.80 5.21 11.84
C GLU A 210 -2.94 4.80 10.92
N ALA A 211 -3.18 3.50 10.80
CA ALA A 211 -4.32 2.94 10.08
C ALA A 211 -5.06 1.96 10.98
N THR A 212 -6.32 2.24 11.28
CA THR A 212 -7.16 1.41 12.16
C THR A 212 -8.30 0.81 11.37
N LEU A 213 -8.36 -0.51 11.34
CA LEU A 213 -9.40 -1.25 10.64
C LEU A 213 -10.58 -1.56 11.55
N ILE A 214 -11.78 -1.13 11.15
CA ILE A 214 -13.02 -1.40 11.84
C ILE A 214 -13.74 -2.62 11.23
N HIS A 215 -13.93 -2.61 9.91
CA HIS A 215 -14.60 -3.67 9.18
C HIS A 215 -13.96 -3.90 7.81
N GLY A 216 -13.88 -5.16 7.37
CA GLY A 216 -13.34 -5.53 6.06
C GLY A 216 -11.88 -5.99 6.13
N SER A 217 -11.05 -5.56 5.18
CA SER A 217 -9.62 -5.86 5.12
C SER A 217 -8.85 -4.70 4.51
N ILE A 218 -7.65 -4.43 5.04
CA ILE A 218 -6.73 -3.42 4.53
C ILE A 218 -5.44 -4.10 4.09
N GLN A 219 -4.95 -3.73 2.92
CA GLN A 219 -3.60 -4.02 2.47
C GLN A 219 -2.78 -2.73 2.52
N VAL A 220 -1.69 -2.72 3.29
CA VAL A 220 -0.75 -1.60 3.38
C VAL A 220 0.53 -1.94 2.63
N THR A 221 1.04 -0.99 1.84
CA THR A 221 2.32 -1.07 1.14
C THR A 221 3.12 0.20 1.40
N LYS A 222 4.44 0.08 1.54
CA LYS A 222 5.32 1.25 1.63
C LYS A 222 5.60 1.77 0.22
N GLN A 223 5.57 3.09 0.06
CA GLN A 223 5.96 3.73 -1.19
C GLN A 223 7.46 3.57 -1.43
N LYS A 224 7.86 3.39 -2.70
CA LYS A 224 9.26 3.32 -3.15
C LYS A 224 10.11 2.14 -2.64
N GLU A 225 9.57 1.23 -1.84
CA GLU A 225 10.29 0.06 -1.35
C GLU A 225 9.48 -1.22 -1.54
N CYS A 226 10.14 -2.31 -1.96
CA CYS A 226 9.53 -3.65 -2.04
C CYS A 226 9.49 -4.29 -0.64
N ILE A 227 8.71 -3.72 0.27
CA ILE A 227 8.44 -4.36 1.58
C ILE A 227 7.27 -5.33 1.42
N PRO A 228 7.25 -6.45 2.18
CA PRO A 228 6.11 -7.35 2.22
C PRO A 228 4.81 -6.57 2.51
N LYS A 229 3.75 -6.91 1.79
CA LYS A 229 2.43 -6.33 2.01
C LYS A 229 1.95 -6.68 3.42
N ILE A 230 1.53 -5.66 4.18
CA ILE A 230 0.93 -5.84 5.49
C ILE A 230 -0.58 -5.92 5.30
N ILE A 231 -1.20 -6.95 5.84
CA ILE A 231 -2.66 -7.12 5.80
C ILE A 231 -3.18 -6.95 7.23
N LEU A 232 -4.16 -6.06 7.40
CA LEU A 232 -4.86 -5.88 8.66
C LEU A 232 -6.18 -6.62 8.65
N SER A 233 -6.49 -7.23 9.79
CA SER A 233 -7.78 -7.82 10.13
C SER A 233 -8.63 -6.83 10.95
N PRO A 234 -9.96 -6.99 11.02
CA PRO A 234 -10.82 -6.16 11.84
C PRO A 234 -10.32 -6.02 13.29
N ASN A 235 -10.44 -4.82 13.84
CA ASN A 235 -9.94 -4.43 15.16
C ASN A 235 -8.41 -4.46 15.30
N GLU A 236 -7.68 -4.32 14.19
CA GLU A 236 -6.24 -4.12 14.20
C GLU A 236 -5.87 -2.69 13.80
N LYS A 237 -4.82 -2.18 14.43
CA LYS A 237 -4.19 -0.89 14.20
C LYS A 237 -2.75 -1.07 13.78
N LEU A 238 -2.39 -0.48 12.67
CA LEU A 238 -1.01 -0.29 12.23
C LEU A 238 -0.52 1.09 12.69
N VAL A 239 0.67 1.13 13.28
CA VAL A 239 1.44 2.36 13.52
C VAL A 239 2.73 2.26 12.72
N PHE A 240 2.88 3.12 11.73
CA PHE A 240 4.07 3.23 10.87
C PHE A 240 4.88 4.45 11.28
N ASN A 241 6.19 4.27 11.54
CA ASN A 241 7.09 5.35 11.93
C ASN A 241 7.81 5.92 10.69
N LYS A 242 7.59 7.18 10.38
CA LYS A 242 8.17 7.89 9.23
C LYS A 242 9.68 8.16 9.39
N LEU A 243 10.19 8.20 10.62
CA LEU A 243 11.58 8.57 10.92
C LEU A 243 12.53 7.38 10.81
N ILE A 244 12.03 6.15 10.98
CA ILE A 244 12.84 4.95 10.89
C ILE A 244 13.11 4.64 9.41
N GLY A 245 14.40 4.60 9.03
CA GLY A 245 14.86 4.37 7.64
C GLY A 245 15.25 5.63 6.88
N LYS A 246 15.03 6.84 7.41
CA LYS A 246 15.70 8.04 6.91
C LYS A 246 17.11 8.05 7.46
N VAL A 247 18.12 7.95 6.58
CA VAL A 247 19.52 8.12 6.92
C VAL A 247 19.70 9.57 7.38
N VAL A 248 19.81 9.77 8.69
CA VAL A 248 20.34 11.01 9.23
C VAL A 248 21.85 10.83 9.18
N GLU A 249 22.54 11.57 8.31
CA GLU A 249 23.99 11.67 8.35
C GLU A 249 24.38 12.31 9.68
N LEU A 250 24.78 11.46 10.62
CA LEU A 250 25.37 11.90 11.89
C LEU A 250 26.89 12.05 11.69
N PRO A 251 27.53 13.02 12.36
CA PRO A 251 28.98 13.17 12.36
C PRO A 251 29.67 11.89 12.86
N ASP A 252 30.80 11.55 12.25
CA ASP A 252 31.53 10.27 12.24
C ASP A 252 32.04 9.69 13.59
N HIS A 253 31.57 10.07 14.75
CA HIS A 253 32.27 9.73 16.02
C HIS A 253 31.45 9.11 17.17
N LEU A 254 30.24 8.54 16.91
CA LEU A 254 29.53 7.83 17.97
C LEU A 254 29.25 6.37 17.58
N PRO A 255 29.60 5.37 18.46
CA PRO A 255 29.26 3.98 18.20
C PRO A 255 27.73 3.81 18.23
N MET A 256 27.15 3.50 17.08
CA MET A 256 25.72 3.23 16.92
C MET A 256 25.36 1.89 17.55
N ILE A 257 24.77 1.88 18.73
CA ILE A 257 23.92 0.78 19.18
C ILE A 257 22.59 0.96 18.42
N GLN A 258 22.52 0.44 17.20
CA GLN A 258 21.29 0.34 16.45
C GLN A 258 20.42 -0.77 17.07
N GLN A 259 19.63 -0.43 18.06
CA GLN A 259 18.37 -1.16 18.24
C GLN A 259 17.50 -0.79 17.05
N LYS A 260 17.45 -1.71 16.07
CA LYS A 260 16.62 -1.56 14.86
C LYS A 260 15.16 -1.75 15.27
N GLU A 261 14.56 -0.69 15.82
CA GLU A 261 13.12 -0.72 16.08
C GLU A 261 12.38 -1.03 14.76
N PRO A 262 11.37 -1.88 14.79
CA PRO A 262 10.61 -2.18 13.61
C PRO A 262 9.93 -0.90 13.09
N GLN A 263 10.04 -0.64 11.79
CA GLN A 263 9.45 0.55 11.14
C GLN A 263 7.93 0.61 11.30
N TYR A 264 7.28 -0.50 11.56
CA TYR A 264 5.86 -0.56 11.83
C TYR A 264 5.54 -1.53 12.96
N ARG A 265 4.41 -1.30 13.62
CA ARG A 265 3.83 -2.17 14.64
C ARG A 265 2.35 -2.39 14.32
N VAL A 266 1.89 -3.64 14.45
CA VAL A 266 0.48 -3.98 14.40
C VAL A 266 0.04 -4.40 15.80
N SER A 267 -1.07 -3.85 16.28
CA SER A 267 -1.68 -4.17 17.57
C SER A 267 -3.18 -4.29 17.45
N LYS A 268 -3.82 -5.05 18.35
CA LYS A 268 -5.28 -5.05 18.48
C LYS A 268 -5.72 -3.78 19.20
N ILE A 269 -6.81 -3.18 18.74
CA ILE A 269 -7.46 -2.09 19.46
C ILE A 269 -8.30 -2.67 20.61
N ALA A 270 -8.33 -1.97 21.74
CA ALA A 270 -9.22 -2.32 22.83
C ALA A 270 -10.65 -1.92 22.43
N VAL A 271 -11.49 -2.92 22.17
CA VAL A 271 -12.94 -2.73 22.03
C VAL A 271 -13.53 -2.88 23.43
N ASN A 272 -13.98 -1.78 24.02
CA ASN A 272 -14.70 -1.85 25.28
C ASN A 272 -16.07 -2.51 25.04
N GLU A 273 -16.31 -3.67 25.64
CA GLU A 273 -17.59 -4.42 25.57
C GLU A 273 -18.74 -3.72 26.29
N SER A 274 -18.47 -2.68 27.08
CA SER A 274 -19.53 -1.85 27.64
C SER A 274 -20.16 -1.01 26.55
N ASN A 275 -21.49 -1.00 26.47
CA ASN A 275 -22.41 -0.42 25.47
C ASN A 275 -22.07 0.94 24.81
N ASP A 276 -20.93 1.49 25.06
CA ASP A 276 -20.36 2.68 24.45
C ASP A 276 -19.19 2.25 23.55
N SER A 277 -19.54 1.81 22.35
CA SER A 277 -18.64 1.25 21.33
C SER A 277 -17.73 2.29 20.66
N SER A 278 -17.35 3.34 21.38
CA SER A 278 -16.43 4.31 20.85
C SER A 278 -14.99 3.81 20.94
N ILE A 279 -14.52 3.34 19.81
CA ILE A 279 -13.09 3.09 19.57
C ILE A 279 -12.39 4.45 19.61
N VAL A 280 -11.30 4.57 20.38
CA VAL A 280 -10.56 5.83 20.58
C VAL A 280 -10.23 6.50 19.24
N GLU A 281 -9.82 5.71 18.26
CA GLU A 281 -9.41 6.17 16.95
C GLU A 281 -10.56 6.70 16.07
N THR A 282 -11.81 6.42 16.40
CA THR A 282 -12.99 6.83 15.61
C THR A 282 -13.98 7.68 16.40
N ALA A 283 -13.74 7.92 17.70
CA ALA A 283 -14.63 8.69 18.57
C ALA A 283 -14.88 10.13 18.04
N TRP A 284 -13.89 10.73 17.40
CA TRP A 284 -13.99 12.05 16.81
C TRP A 284 -15.06 12.16 15.72
N VAL A 285 -15.42 11.06 15.03
CA VAL A 285 -16.52 10.99 14.06
C VAL A 285 -17.86 11.29 14.76
N HIS A 286 -17.96 10.98 16.06
CA HIS A 286 -19.12 11.21 16.92
C HIS A 286 -18.97 12.44 17.82
N ASN A 287 -18.10 13.40 17.46
CA ASN A 287 -17.82 14.63 18.21
C ASN A 287 -17.25 14.36 19.62
N ARG A 288 -16.44 13.32 19.80
CA ARG A 288 -15.80 12.98 21.07
C ARG A 288 -14.28 12.94 20.91
N LEU A 289 -13.56 13.72 21.68
CA LEU A 289 -12.11 13.66 21.76
C LEU A 289 -11.70 12.72 22.87
N LEU A 290 -11.48 11.43 22.52
CA LEU A 290 -11.01 10.42 23.46
C LEU A 290 -9.49 10.40 23.57
N PHE A 291 -9.00 10.20 24.79
CA PHE A 291 -7.56 9.99 25.06
C PHE A 291 -7.41 8.94 26.16
N ASP A 292 -6.52 7.97 25.94
CA ASP A 292 -6.31 6.82 26.82
C ASP A 292 -4.83 6.56 27.05
N GLY A 293 -4.28 7.19 28.08
CA GLY A 293 -2.87 7.11 28.42
C GLY A 293 -1.96 7.98 27.56
N ASP A 294 -2.52 8.91 26.79
CA ASP A 294 -1.74 9.92 26.07
C ASP A 294 -0.93 10.78 27.05
N SER A 295 0.30 11.13 26.70
CA SER A 295 1.01 12.20 27.40
C SER A 295 0.26 13.52 27.19
N PHE A 296 0.39 14.49 28.13
CA PHE A 296 -0.25 15.79 27.95
C PHE A 296 0.24 16.49 26.68
N ARG A 297 1.49 16.23 26.26
CA ARG A 297 2.02 16.72 24.98
C ARG A 297 1.28 16.13 23.78
N GLU A 298 1.03 14.81 23.77
CA GLU A 298 0.25 14.14 22.71
C GLU A 298 -1.21 14.62 22.70
N LEU A 299 -1.81 14.74 23.89
CA LEU A 299 -3.16 15.28 24.01
C LEU A 299 -3.24 16.74 23.57
N ALA A 300 -2.22 17.56 23.88
CA ALA A 300 -2.17 18.96 23.47
C ALA A 300 -2.23 19.10 21.93
N ILE A 301 -1.52 18.27 21.18
CA ILE A 301 -1.58 18.27 19.71
C ILE A 301 -3.02 17.99 19.22
N LYS A 302 -3.72 17.04 19.86
CA LYS A 302 -5.12 16.74 19.57
C LYS A 302 -6.03 17.93 19.93
N MET A 303 -5.82 18.54 21.10
CA MET A 303 -6.59 19.71 21.57
C MET A 303 -6.35 20.95 20.70
N GLU A 304 -5.14 21.21 20.24
CA GLU A 304 -4.82 22.31 19.33
C GLU A 304 -5.65 22.27 18.05
N ARG A 305 -5.79 21.07 17.46
CA ARG A 305 -6.62 20.87 16.26
C ARG A 305 -8.11 20.94 16.59
N TRP A 306 -8.50 20.38 17.73
CA TRP A 306 -9.91 20.28 18.15
C TRP A 306 -10.51 21.65 18.48
N PHE A 307 -9.78 22.48 19.23
CA PHE A 307 -10.24 23.78 19.74
C PHE A 307 -9.70 24.98 18.95
N ASP A 308 -8.91 24.77 17.90
CA ASP A 308 -8.23 25.83 17.14
C ASP A 308 -7.41 26.77 18.04
N VAL A 309 -6.56 26.19 18.88
CA VAL A 309 -5.66 26.91 19.79
C VAL A 309 -4.22 26.47 19.60
N GLN A 310 -3.27 27.21 20.18
CA GLN A 310 -1.87 26.83 20.34
C GLN A 310 -1.59 26.56 21.82
N ILE A 311 -0.97 25.41 22.16
CA ILE A 311 -0.66 25.03 23.54
C ILE A 311 0.86 25.05 23.75
N LYS A 312 1.31 25.81 24.74
CA LYS A 312 2.73 25.93 25.11
C LYS A 312 2.94 25.41 26.51
N PHE A 313 3.96 24.56 26.69
CA PHE A 313 4.37 24.06 27.98
C PHE A 313 5.60 24.81 28.47
N GLU A 314 5.53 25.39 29.68
CA GLU A 314 6.67 25.95 30.39
C GLU A 314 7.43 24.88 31.21
N SER A 315 6.76 23.74 31.50
CA SER A 315 7.32 22.62 32.25
C SER A 315 7.27 21.34 31.43
N THR A 316 8.42 20.69 31.27
CA THR A 316 8.53 19.37 30.63
C THR A 316 7.90 18.26 31.49
N GLU A 317 7.88 18.41 32.80
CA GLU A 317 7.25 17.47 33.74
C GLU A 317 5.76 17.38 33.48
N VAL A 318 5.07 18.53 33.38
CA VAL A 318 3.63 18.60 33.12
C VAL A 318 3.30 18.05 31.74
N ALA A 319 4.13 18.31 30.73
CA ALA A 319 3.94 17.79 29.38
C ALA A 319 3.97 16.26 29.30
N ASN A 320 4.57 15.59 30.28
CA ASN A 320 4.72 14.12 30.35
C ASN A 320 3.64 13.44 31.21
N TYR A 321 2.70 14.17 31.81
CA TYR A 321 1.60 13.57 32.55
C TYR A 321 0.78 12.67 31.64
N ARG A 322 0.46 11.46 32.12
CA ARG A 322 -0.39 10.52 31.39
C ARG A 322 -1.84 10.77 31.76
N LEU A 323 -2.67 11.03 30.76
CA LEU A 323 -4.06 11.45 30.94
C LEU A 323 -4.99 10.46 30.25
N ARG A 324 -6.18 10.27 30.87
CA ARG A 324 -7.26 9.46 30.33
C ARG A 324 -8.58 10.19 30.51
N GLY A 325 -9.41 10.19 29.47
CA GLY A 325 -10.70 10.86 29.52
C GLY A 325 -11.30 11.09 28.15
N ALA A 326 -12.37 11.88 28.12
CA ALA A 326 -13.06 12.29 26.91
C ALA A 326 -13.51 13.75 27.04
N PHE A 327 -13.53 14.46 25.92
CA PHE A 327 -14.20 15.74 25.75
C PHE A 327 -15.25 15.60 24.66
N GLU A 328 -16.39 16.24 24.82
CA GLU A 328 -17.51 16.22 23.86
C GLU A 328 -17.85 17.65 23.40
N ASP A 329 -18.54 18.37 24.25
CA ASP A 329 -19.03 19.74 23.93
C ASP A 329 -18.35 20.84 24.78
N GLU A 330 -17.31 20.45 25.55
CA GLU A 330 -16.58 21.41 26.38
C GLU A 330 -15.81 22.42 25.54
N THR A 331 -15.75 23.64 26.06
CA THR A 331 -14.80 24.66 25.59
C THR A 331 -13.38 24.32 26.05
N ILE A 332 -12.36 24.93 25.40
CA ILE A 332 -10.97 24.73 25.82
C ILE A 332 -10.74 25.06 27.31
N GLY A 333 -11.41 26.09 27.84
CA GLY A 333 -11.30 26.46 29.24
C GLY A 333 -11.91 25.44 30.18
N GLU A 334 -13.04 24.83 29.83
CA GLU A 334 -13.69 23.76 30.60
C GLU A 334 -12.88 22.48 30.54
N ALA A 335 -12.39 22.10 29.37
CA ALA A 335 -11.53 20.94 29.19
C ALA A 335 -10.26 21.05 30.05
N LEU A 336 -9.60 22.21 30.06
CA LEU A 336 -8.41 22.44 30.91
C LEU A 336 -8.73 22.43 32.40
N LYS A 337 -9.88 22.99 32.82
CA LYS A 337 -10.35 22.90 34.21
C LYS A 337 -10.64 21.47 34.62
N ALA A 338 -11.25 20.65 33.73
CA ALA A 338 -11.48 19.25 34.00
C ALA A 338 -10.15 18.49 34.18
N LEU A 339 -9.15 18.75 33.33
CA LEU A 339 -7.81 18.17 33.48
C LEU A 339 -7.12 18.58 34.78
N GLN A 340 -7.34 19.81 35.30
CA GLN A 340 -6.81 20.27 36.58
C GLN A 340 -7.36 19.48 37.78
N GLN A 341 -8.53 18.79 37.65
CA GLN A 341 -9.04 17.95 38.73
C GLN A 341 -8.24 16.66 38.92
N ILE A 342 -7.52 16.24 37.87
CA ILE A 342 -6.78 14.97 37.84
C ILE A 342 -5.27 15.17 37.77
N ALA A 343 -4.80 16.36 37.41
CA ALA A 343 -3.39 16.69 37.22
C ALA A 343 -3.08 18.08 37.80
N ASN A 344 -1.95 18.19 38.53
CA ASN A 344 -1.57 19.46 39.15
C ASN A 344 -0.78 20.32 38.17
N PHE A 345 -1.44 21.33 37.57
CA PHE A 345 -0.84 22.35 36.70
C PHE A 345 -1.64 23.64 36.75
N LYS A 346 -1.06 24.73 36.27
CA LYS A 346 -1.70 26.01 36.05
C LYS A 346 -1.81 26.27 34.56
N PHE A 347 -2.81 27.04 34.15
CA PHE A 347 -2.89 27.47 32.77
C PHE A 347 -3.39 28.92 32.66
N THR A 348 -3.02 29.55 31.55
CA THR A 348 -3.57 30.84 31.12
C THR A 348 -4.00 30.73 29.67
N VAL A 349 -5.12 31.35 29.34
CA VAL A 349 -5.62 31.43 27.97
C VAL A 349 -5.60 32.90 27.55
N ARG A 350 -4.88 33.22 26.49
CA ARG A 350 -4.86 34.53 25.86
C ARG A 350 -5.12 34.39 24.38
N ASP A 351 -6.23 34.90 23.91
CA ASP A 351 -6.70 34.71 22.54
C ASP A 351 -6.76 33.21 22.18
N LYS A 352 -5.95 32.81 21.20
CA LYS A 352 -5.80 31.38 20.76
C LYS A 352 -4.59 30.69 21.37
N THR A 353 -3.92 31.27 22.36
CA THR A 353 -2.72 30.67 22.97
C THR A 353 -3.03 30.28 24.41
N VAL A 354 -2.77 29.00 24.70
CA VAL A 354 -2.82 28.40 26.03
C VAL A 354 -1.39 28.18 26.51
N THR A 355 -1.06 28.70 27.68
CA THR A 355 0.23 28.48 28.33
C THR A 355 0.00 27.58 29.55
N ILE A 356 0.72 26.48 29.65
CA ILE A 356 0.61 25.49 30.72
C ILE A 356 1.91 25.50 31.54
N ALA A 357 1.76 25.75 32.84
CA ALA A 357 2.83 25.81 33.83
C ALA A 357 2.60 24.80 34.97
N LYS A 358 3.59 24.58 35.81
CA LYS A 358 3.48 23.75 37.03
C LYS A 358 2.74 24.46 38.15
#